data_b0e9d569d002a0bc3409cc4710949d9f
#
_entry.id   b0e9d569d002a0bc3409cc4710949d9f
#
_cell.length_a   1.000
_cell.length_b   1.000
_cell.length_c   1.000
_cell.angle_alpha   90.00
_cell.angle_beta   90.00
_cell.angle_gamma   90.00
#
_symmetry.space_group_name_H-M   'P 1'
#
loop_
_entity.id
_entity.type
_entity.pdbx_description
1 polymer ?
#
loop_
_entity_poly.entity_id
_entity_poly.type
_entity_poly.pdbx_seq_one_letter_code
_entity_poly.pdbx_strand_id
1 'polypeptide(L)'
;MLAVSGAWLLAGVLAWAATPSPAAATTTALRVYFNHAQQAGTDADCAIVFALPRQVPRTEAVATAALNQLFAGPSETERAQGYRSPFSANTAGLLKRVRIEQGTAYVDLHDLRAQLGGATSSCGAAEFQTQVERTLRQFPTVRRVILAIDGDPRRFHDWMGQDCDLTNDHCDATPFRAAR
;
A
#
# COMPACT_ATOMS: atom_id res chain seq x y z
N MET A 1 -2.43 -33.98 -84.18
CA MET A 1 -2.99 -32.93 -83.33
C MET A 1 -2.72 -33.31 -81.89
N LEU A 2 -1.73 -32.73 -81.30
CA LEU A 2 -1.27 -32.98 -79.89
C LEU A 2 -1.70 -31.78 -79.05
N ALA A 3 -2.56 -31.99 -78.08
CA ALA A 3 -2.93 -30.98 -77.09
C ALA A 3 -1.98 -31.07 -75.88
N VAL A 4 -1.26 -30.02 -75.57
CA VAL A 4 -0.41 -29.89 -74.38
C VAL A 4 -1.22 -29.19 -73.29
N SER A 5 -1.54 -29.91 -72.20
CA SER A 5 -2.18 -29.36 -71.03
C SER A 5 -1.13 -28.84 -70.07
N GLY A 6 -1.06 -27.53 -69.89
CA GLY A 6 -0.19 -26.88 -68.89
C GLY A 6 -0.86 -26.87 -67.50
N ALA A 7 -0.18 -27.48 -66.50
CA ALA A 7 -0.58 -27.45 -65.11
C ALA A 7 0.05 -26.19 -64.42
N TRP A 8 -0.79 -25.31 -63.88
CA TRP A 8 -0.35 -24.16 -63.09
C TRP A 8 -0.29 -24.58 -61.62
N LEU A 9 0.93 -24.59 -61.06
CA LEU A 9 1.17 -24.76 -59.63
C LEU A 9 0.97 -23.39 -58.91
N LEU A 10 -0.11 -23.28 -58.16
CA LEU A 10 -0.32 -22.17 -57.27
C LEU A 10 0.49 -22.40 -55.99
N ALA A 11 1.59 -21.63 -55.81
CA ALA A 11 2.35 -21.59 -54.60
C ALA A 11 1.59 -20.68 -53.58
N GLY A 12 0.95 -21.29 -52.58
CA GLY A 12 0.31 -20.59 -51.48
C GLY A 12 1.35 -20.01 -50.50
N VAL A 13 1.49 -18.71 -50.43
CA VAL A 13 2.30 -18.03 -49.43
C VAL A 13 1.50 -18.03 -48.10
N LEU A 14 1.92 -18.85 -47.15
CA LEU A 14 1.42 -18.81 -45.76
C LEU A 14 1.99 -17.55 -45.07
N ALA A 15 1.20 -16.50 -45.00
CA ALA A 15 1.48 -15.35 -44.16
C ALA A 15 1.31 -15.72 -42.69
N TRP A 16 2.40 -15.81 -41.94
CA TRP A 16 2.36 -15.91 -40.48
C TRP A 16 1.91 -14.56 -39.92
N ALA A 17 0.69 -14.52 -39.43
CA ALA A 17 0.21 -13.39 -38.62
C ALA A 17 0.98 -13.35 -37.31
N ALA A 18 1.84 -12.35 -37.13
CA ALA A 18 2.50 -12.08 -35.84
C ALA A 18 1.40 -11.74 -34.81
N THR A 19 1.24 -12.58 -33.78
CA THR A 19 0.39 -12.28 -32.64
C THR A 19 0.95 -11.07 -31.91
N PRO A 20 0.16 -10.01 -31.64
CA PRO A 20 0.64 -8.86 -30.89
C PRO A 20 1.08 -9.32 -29.50
N SER A 21 2.33 -9.00 -29.13
CA SER A 21 2.84 -9.20 -27.78
C SER A 21 1.97 -8.41 -26.80
N PRO A 22 1.55 -8.98 -25.65
CA PRO A 22 0.76 -8.23 -24.69
C PRO A 22 1.54 -6.99 -24.23
N ALA A 23 0.94 -5.82 -24.43
CA ALA A 23 1.51 -4.56 -23.96
C ALA A 23 1.80 -4.69 -22.46
N ALA A 24 3.03 -4.36 -22.02
CA ALA A 24 3.39 -4.40 -20.62
C ALA A 24 2.41 -3.53 -19.81
N ALA A 25 1.87 -4.06 -18.70
CA ALA A 25 0.93 -3.33 -17.87
C ALA A 25 1.53 -1.97 -17.46
N THR A 26 0.79 -0.91 -17.71
CA THR A 26 1.19 0.47 -17.37
C THR A 26 0.92 0.82 -15.92
N THR A 27 0.22 -0.08 -15.19
CA THR A 27 -0.17 0.10 -13.79
C THR A 27 0.28 -1.06 -12.92
N THR A 28 0.37 -0.78 -11.62
CA THR A 28 0.58 -1.76 -10.55
C THR A 28 -0.69 -1.82 -9.71
N ALA A 29 -1.22 -3.03 -9.53
CA ALA A 29 -2.34 -3.28 -8.63
C ALA A 29 -1.83 -3.47 -7.20
N LEU A 30 -2.47 -2.82 -6.24
CA LEU A 30 -2.22 -2.95 -4.81
C LEU A 30 -3.52 -2.81 -4.02
N ARG A 31 -3.46 -2.98 -2.71
CA ARG A 31 -4.60 -2.81 -1.80
C ARG A 31 -4.26 -1.81 -0.71
N VAL A 32 -5.27 -1.07 -0.28
CA VAL A 32 -5.27 -0.33 0.97
C VAL A 32 -6.31 -0.94 1.89
N TYR A 33 -6.16 -0.77 3.19
CA TYR A 33 -7.05 -1.38 4.17
C TYR A 33 -7.65 -0.30 5.06
N PHE A 34 -8.98 -0.22 5.08
CA PHE A 34 -9.73 0.72 5.89
C PHE A 34 -10.72 0.01 6.80
N ASN A 35 -11.09 0.64 7.92
CA ASN A 35 -12.21 0.19 8.73
C ASN A 35 -13.54 0.40 8.00
N HIS A 36 -14.59 -0.29 8.42
CA HIS A 36 -15.92 -0.17 7.83
C HIS A 36 -16.99 -0.17 8.92
N ALA A 37 -17.81 0.89 8.95
CA ALA A 37 -18.76 1.15 10.00
C ALA A 37 -19.80 0.03 10.24
N GLN A 38 -20.17 -0.70 9.20
CA GLN A 38 -21.24 -1.70 9.26
C GLN A 38 -20.76 -3.15 9.20
N GLN A 39 -19.48 -3.38 8.84
CA GLN A 39 -18.93 -4.73 8.66
C GLN A 39 -18.07 -5.19 9.84
N ALA A 40 -17.71 -4.28 10.74
CA ALA A 40 -16.88 -4.57 11.89
C ALA A 40 -17.64 -5.24 13.06
N GLY A 41 -18.93 -5.50 12.91
CA GLY A 41 -19.76 -6.12 13.95
C GLY A 41 -20.17 -5.13 15.05
N THR A 42 -19.56 -5.22 16.20
CA THR A 42 -19.78 -4.27 17.30
C THR A 42 -18.74 -3.14 17.25
N ASP A 43 -19.05 -1.97 17.78
CA ASP A 43 -18.13 -0.82 17.90
C ASP A 43 -16.82 -1.12 18.66
N ALA A 44 -16.70 -2.34 19.21
CA ALA A 44 -15.58 -2.75 20.05
C ALA A 44 -14.34 -3.22 19.27
N ASP A 45 -14.43 -3.51 17.96
CA ASP A 45 -13.28 -4.03 17.21
C ASP A 45 -12.75 -3.04 16.17
N CYS A 46 -12.01 -2.05 16.68
CA CYS A 46 -11.39 -1.01 15.88
C CYS A 46 -10.22 -1.53 15.00
N ALA A 47 -9.79 -2.79 15.20
CA ALA A 47 -8.70 -3.41 14.45
C ALA A 47 -9.18 -4.19 13.20
N ILE A 48 -10.49 -4.29 12.96
CA ILE A 48 -11.01 -4.95 11.76
C ILE A 48 -10.94 -3.99 10.56
N VAL A 49 -10.20 -4.41 9.53
CA VAL A 49 -10.02 -3.63 8.30
C VAL A 49 -10.31 -4.47 7.06
N PHE A 50 -10.80 -3.81 6.01
CA PHE A 50 -11.23 -4.40 4.76
C PHE A 50 -10.39 -3.88 3.60
N ALA A 51 -10.01 -4.77 2.69
CA ALA A 51 -9.16 -4.45 1.57
C ALA A 51 -9.94 -3.72 0.46
N LEU A 52 -9.40 -2.61 -0.02
CA LEU A 52 -9.86 -1.91 -1.22
C LEU A 52 -8.76 -1.90 -2.29
N PRO A 53 -9.10 -2.25 -3.54
CA PRO A 53 -8.13 -2.25 -4.63
C PRO A 53 -7.72 -0.81 -5.01
N ARG A 54 -6.46 -0.68 -5.44
CA ARG A 54 -5.90 0.54 -6.05
C ARG A 54 -5.11 0.18 -7.29
N GLN A 55 -5.19 1.03 -8.27
CA GLN A 55 -4.33 1.00 -9.45
C GLN A 55 -3.45 2.24 -9.42
N VAL A 56 -2.14 2.05 -9.43
CA VAL A 56 -1.16 3.13 -9.44
C VAL A 56 -0.27 3.02 -10.69
N PRO A 57 0.37 4.10 -11.14
CA PRO A 57 1.37 4.00 -12.18
C PRO A 57 2.41 2.92 -11.84
N ARG A 58 2.89 2.22 -12.85
CA ARG A 58 3.87 1.14 -12.65
C ARG A 58 5.07 1.65 -11.85
N THR A 59 5.41 0.95 -10.77
CA THR A 59 6.50 1.32 -9.87
C THR A 59 7.11 0.08 -9.22
N GLU A 60 8.40 0.16 -8.92
CA GLU A 60 9.10 -0.80 -8.07
C GLU A 60 8.96 -0.44 -6.58
N ALA A 61 8.68 0.83 -6.28
CA ALA A 61 8.47 1.33 -4.92
C ALA A 61 7.03 1.05 -4.44
N VAL A 62 6.59 -0.21 -4.51
CA VAL A 62 5.19 -0.61 -4.25
C VAL A 62 4.72 -0.30 -2.84
N ALA A 63 5.59 -0.40 -1.83
CA ALA A 63 5.27 -0.07 -0.44
C ALA A 63 5.03 1.45 -0.28
N THR A 64 5.86 2.28 -0.91
CA THR A 64 5.68 3.74 -0.94
C THR A 64 4.34 4.09 -1.60
N ALA A 65 4.06 3.50 -2.75
CA ALA A 65 2.81 3.74 -3.46
C ALA A 65 1.59 3.32 -2.63
N ALA A 66 1.63 2.16 -1.96
CA ALA A 66 0.55 1.69 -1.10
C ALA A 66 0.30 2.62 0.09
N LEU A 67 1.36 3.06 0.78
CA LEU A 67 1.22 4.00 1.90
C LEU A 67 0.72 5.37 1.46
N ASN A 68 1.17 5.89 0.32
CA ASN A 68 0.64 7.15 -0.22
C ASN A 68 -0.86 7.05 -0.53
N GLN A 69 -1.32 5.93 -1.07
CA GLN A 69 -2.74 5.69 -1.29
C GLN A 69 -3.52 5.54 0.02
N LEU A 70 -2.95 4.88 1.03
CA LEU A 70 -3.54 4.75 2.35
C LEU A 70 -3.68 6.11 3.02
N PHE A 71 -2.60 6.90 3.05
CA PHE A 71 -2.56 8.20 3.75
C PHE A 71 -3.38 9.29 3.08
N ALA A 72 -3.76 9.12 1.82
CA ALA A 72 -4.77 9.96 1.18
C ALA A 72 -6.20 9.69 1.70
N GLY A 73 -6.38 8.58 2.43
CA GLY A 73 -7.66 8.17 2.99
C GLY A 73 -8.64 7.59 1.97
N PRO A 74 -9.83 7.18 2.44
CA PRO A 74 -10.88 6.70 1.56
C PRO A 74 -11.45 7.85 0.72
N SER A 75 -11.81 7.55 -0.53
CA SER A 75 -12.48 8.48 -1.42
C SER A 75 -13.87 8.86 -0.88
N GLU A 76 -14.47 9.88 -1.45
CA GLU A 76 -15.85 10.29 -1.10
C GLU A 76 -16.86 9.15 -1.26
N THR A 77 -16.75 8.44 -2.38
CA THR A 77 -17.59 7.26 -2.66
C THR A 77 -17.38 6.15 -1.62
N GLU A 78 -16.14 5.86 -1.24
CA GLU A 78 -15.83 4.86 -0.24
C GLU A 78 -16.33 5.28 1.15
N ARG A 79 -16.22 6.55 1.51
CA ARG A 79 -16.83 7.08 2.75
C ARG A 79 -18.35 6.94 2.76
N ALA A 80 -19.01 7.24 1.64
CA ALA A 80 -20.45 7.04 1.49
C ALA A 80 -20.86 5.57 1.60
N GLN A 81 -19.97 4.64 1.25
CA GLN A 81 -20.15 3.21 1.44
C GLN A 81 -19.85 2.72 2.87
N GLY A 82 -19.41 3.61 3.78
CA GLY A 82 -19.15 3.29 5.19
C GLY A 82 -17.68 3.04 5.55
N TYR A 83 -16.74 3.19 4.61
CA TYR A 83 -15.31 3.08 4.93
C TYR A 83 -14.84 4.27 5.75
N ARG A 84 -14.03 3.99 6.78
CA ARG A 84 -13.51 4.98 7.73
C ARG A 84 -12.01 4.84 7.89
N SER A 85 -11.35 5.96 8.17
CA SER A 85 -9.91 6.02 8.38
C SER A 85 -9.56 7.29 9.18
N PRO A 86 -8.50 7.28 10.00
CA PRO A 86 -7.90 8.50 10.51
C PRO A 86 -7.22 9.32 9.39
N PHE A 87 -6.98 8.70 8.22
CA PHE A 87 -6.34 9.34 7.09
C PHE A 87 -7.35 10.04 6.17
N SER A 88 -6.88 11.12 5.55
CA SER A 88 -7.68 11.95 4.64
C SER A 88 -6.77 12.71 3.66
N ALA A 89 -7.34 13.52 2.77
CA ALA A 89 -6.58 14.38 1.89
C ALA A 89 -5.55 15.26 2.65
N ASN A 90 -5.86 15.65 3.90
CA ASN A 90 -4.94 16.45 4.72
C ASN A 90 -3.71 15.66 5.22
N THR A 91 -3.76 14.35 5.15
CA THR A 91 -2.64 13.46 5.54
C THR A 91 -1.98 12.78 4.34
N ALA A 92 -2.32 13.16 3.11
CA ALA A 92 -1.73 12.56 1.89
C ALA A 92 -0.20 12.67 1.84
N GLY A 93 0.39 13.72 2.48
CA GLY A 93 1.84 13.91 2.60
C GLY A 93 2.45 13.32 3.87
N LEU A 94 1.77 12.41 4.58
CA LEU A 94 2.26 11.88 5.86
C LEU A 94 3.53 11.04 5.71
N LEU A 95 3.66 10.29 4.60
CA LEU A 95 4.83 9.45 4.36
C LEU A 95 6.06 10.30 4.03
N LYS A 96 7.08 10.21 4.87
CA LYS A 96 8.40 10.76 4.60
C LYS A 96 9.26 9.75 3.86
N ARG A 97 9.28 8.49 4.34
CA ARG A 97 10.04 7.40 3.74
C ARG A 97 9.56 6.05 4.25
N VAL A 98 9.65 5.02 3.42
CA VAL A 98 9.55 3.63 3.86
C VAL A 98 10.75 2.84 3.32
N ARG A 99 11.30 1.95 4.14
CA ARG A 99 12.40 1.04 3.81
C ARG A 99 12.08 -0.33 4.36
N ILE A 100 12.32 -1.37 3.58
CA ILE A 100 12.09 -2.76 4.00
C ILE A 100 13.43 -3.46 4.07
N GLU A 101 13.79 -3.95 5.26
CA GLU A 101 15.03 -4.68 5.51
C GLU A 101 14.74 -5.89 6.40
N GLN A 102 15.25 -7.05 6.02
CA GLN A 102 15.15 -8.29 6.79
C GLN A 102 13.73 -8.61 7.30
N GLY A 103 12.72 -8.25 6.50
CA GLY A 103 11.31 -8.47 6.84
C GLY A 103 10.66 -7.40 7.71
N THR A 104 11.38 -6.34 8.05
CA THR A 104 10.85 -5.19 8.79
C THR A 104 10.68 -4.00 7.85
N ALA A 105 9.48 -3.43 7.83
CA ALA A 105 9.20 -2.15 7.19
C ALA A 105 9.41 -1.02 8.22
N TYR A 106 10.37 -0.16 7.95
CA TYR A 106 10.66 1.05 8.71
C TYR A 106 9.96 2.22 8.03
N VAL A 107 8.89 2.72 8.65
CA VAL A 107 8.04 3.79 8.11
C VAL A 107 8.32 5.08 8.86
N ASP A 108 8.95 6.02 8.18
CA ASP A 108 9.22 7.36 8.70
C ASP A 108 8.13 8.32 8.23
N LEU A 109 7.50 9.00 9.16
CA LEU A 109 6.39 9.90 8.94
C LEU A 109 6.83 11.35 9.16
N HIS A 110 6.24 12.28 8.40
CA HIS A 110 6.26 13.69 8.75
C HIS A 110 5.41 13.95 10.00
N ASP A 111 5.77 14.96 10.77
CA ASP A 111 4.96 15.36 11.92
C ASP A 111 3.68 16.08 11.49
N LEU A 112 2.66 15.29 11.20
CA LEU A 112 1.30 15.76 10.89
C LEU A 112 0.30 15.43 12.01
N ARG A 113 0.76 15.35 13.28
CA ARG A 113 -0.09 15.00 14.43
C ARG A 113 -1.29 15.93 14.59
N ALA A 114 -1.14 17.21 14.26
CA ALA A 114 -2.23 18.17 14.32
C ALA A 114 -3.38 17.87 13.32
N GLN A 115 -3.09 17.17 12.23
CA GLN A 115 -4.07 16.77 11.21
C GLN A 115 -4.75 15.42 11.53
N LEU A 116 -4.23 14.69 12.53
CA LEU A 116 -4.64 13.34 12.90
C LEU A 116 -5.47 13.34 14.21
N GLY A 117 -6.40 14.27 14.31
CA GLY A 117 -7.31 14.36 15.47
C GLY A 117 -8.02 13.03 15.74
N GLY A 118 -7.98 12.55 16.98
CA GLY A 118 -8.58 11.28 17.39
C GLY A 118 -7.69 10.04 17.15
N ALA A 119 -6.56 10.14 16.44
CA ALA A 119 -5.64 9.01 16.22
C ALA A 119 -5.01 8.48 17.53
N THR A 120 -5.07 9.24 18.62
CA THR A 120 -4.54 8.85 19.94
C THR A 120 -5.61 8.29 20.89
N SER A 121 -6.87 8.27 20.50
CA SER A 121 -7.88 7.51 21.25
C SER A 121 -7.58 6.01 21.10
N SER A 122 -8.07 5.17 22.04
CA SER A 122 -7.82 3.72 21.97
C SER A 122 -8.24 3.09 20.63
N CYS A 123 -9.41 3.48 20.11
CA CYS A 123 -9.84 3.08 18.77
C CYS A 123 -8.98 3.71 17.66
N GLY A 124 -8.70 5.01 17.75
CA GLY A 124 -7.92 5.71 16.74
C GLY A 124 -6.51 5.15 16.58
N ALA A 125 -5.84 4.79 17.68
CA ALA A 125 -4.53 4.16 17.67
C ALA A 125 -4.59 2.77 17.02
N ALA A 126 -5.59 1.96 17.34
CA ALA A 126 -5.80 0.64 16.74
C ALA A 126 -6.11 0.75 15.24
N GLU A 127 -6.98 1.66 14.83
CA GLU A 127 -7.29 1.93 13.42
C GLU A 127 -6.04 2.35 12.65
N PHE A 128 -5.29 3.33 13.15
CA PHE A 128 -4.07 3.83 12.52
C PHE A 128 -3.07 2.70 12.28
N GLN A 129 -2.71 1.99 13.35
CA GLN A 129 -1.68 0.95 13.29
C GLN A 129 -2.11 -0.21 12.40
N THR A 130 -3.34 -0.71 12.56
CA THR A 130 -3.84 -1.84 11.79
C THR A 130 -3.96 -1.52 10.31
N GLN A 131 -4.44 -0.33 9.94
CA GLN A 131 -4.52 0.08 8.54
C GLN A 131 -3.13 0.12 7.89
N VAL A 132 -2.13 0.68 8.56
CA VAL A 132 -0.73 0.70 8.07
C VAL A 132 -0.16 -0.72 7.96
N GLU A 133 -0.27 -1.51 9.03
CA GLU A 133 0.25 -2.88 9.05
C GLU A 133 -0.37 -3.76 7.97
N ARG A 134 -1.69 -3.77 7.85
CA ARG A 134 -2.39 -4.61 6.86
C ARG A 134 -2.07 -4.18 5.44
N THR A 135 -1.91 -2.87 5.21
CA THR A 135 -1.51 -2.34 3.91
C THR A 135 -0.08 -2.77 3.54
N LEU A 136 0.85 -2.80 4.48
CA LEU A 136 2.21 -3.25 4.22
C LEU A 136 2.36 -4.77 4.18
N ARG A 137 1.64 -5.50 5.03
CA ARG A 137 1.71 -6.97 5.07
C ARG A 137 1.07 -7.67 3.85
N GLN A 138 0.47 -6.93 2.90
CA GLN A 138 0.15 -7.50 1.60
C GLN A 138 1.40 -7.93 0.82
N PHE A 139 2.55 -7.35 1.14
CA PHE A 139 3.84 -7.71 0.54
C PHE A 139 4.50 -8.84 1.33
N PRO A 140 4.80 -10.00 0.72
CA PRO A 140 5.31 -11.18 1.42
C PRO A 140 6.63 -10.96 2.15
N THR A 141 7.39 -9.94 1.74
CA THR A 141 8.65 -9.56 2.37
C THR A 141 8.46 -8.81 3.68
N VAL A 142 7.24 -8.35 4.03
CA VAL A 142 6.97 -7.58 5.24
C VAL A 142 6.34 -8.46 6.31
N ARG A 143 7.05 -8.66 7.39
CA ARG A 143 6.58 -9.40 8.58
C ARG A 143 6.35 -8.49 9.79
N ARG A 144 7.07 -7.36 9.87
CA ARG A 144 7.01 -6.40 10.97
C ARG A 144 6.99 -4.98 10.43
N VAL A 145 6.34 -4.08 11.15
CA VAL A 145 6.29 -2.65 10.84
C VAL A 145 6.75 -1.88 12.07
N ILE A 146 7.67 -0.93 11.88
CA ILE A 146 8.10 0.02 12.90
C ILE A 146 7.85 1.41 12.36
N LEU A 147 7.16 2.22 13.15
CA LEU A 147 6.76 3.58 12.82
C LEU A 147 7.63 4.59 13.58
N ALA A 148 7.97 5.68 12.90
CA ALA A 148 8.70 6.80 13.47
C ALA A 148 8.11 8.13 12.99
N ILE A 149 8.28 9.18 13.77
CA ILE A 149 8.00 10.56 13.37
C ILE A 149 9.35 11.29 13.28
N ASP A 150 9.66 11.80 12.09
CA ASP A 150 10.91 12.47 11.77
C ASP A 150 12.17 11.67 12.19
N GLY A 151 12.12 10.37 11.94
CA GLY A 151 13.20 9.44 12.21
C GLY A 151 13.32 9.01 13.67
N ASP A 152 12.35 9.34 14.51
CA ASP A 152 12.35 8.99 15.94
C ASP A 152 11.13 8.11 16.28
N PRO A 153 11.33 6.79 16.52
CA PRO A 153 10.26 5.89 16.93
C PRO A 153 9.64 6.26 18.28
N ARG A 154 10.42 6.82 19.22
CA ARG A 154 9.90 7.23 20.54
C ARG A 154 8.83 8.29 20.38
N ARG A 155 9.02 9.25 19.48
CA ARG A 155 8.01 10.28 19.20
C ARG A 155 6.67 9.67 18.74
N PHE A 156 6.73 8.59 17.96
CA PHE A 156 5.51 7.88 17.53
C PHE A 156 4.82 7.18 18.70
N HIS A 157 5.58 6.42 19.49
CA HIS A 157 5.04 5.70 20.66
C HIS A 157 4.49 6.65 21.73
N ASP A 158 5.24 7.69 22.10
CA ASP A 158 4.81 8.72 23.06
C ASP A 158 3.50 9.38 22.57
N TRP A 159 3.39 9.69 21.28
CA TRP A 159 2.18 10.26 20.71
C TRP A 159 1.00 9.29 20.80
N MET A 160 1.21 8.00 20.58
CA MET A 160 0.18 6.97 20.68
C MET A 160 -0.15 6.57 22.13
N GLY A 161 0.54 7.16 23.13
CA GLY A 161 0.38 6.78 24.54
C GLY A 161 0.82 5.35 24.83
N GLN A 162 1.82 4.85 24.10
CA GLN A 162 2.36 3.50 24.20
C GLN A 162 3.82 3.54 24.63
N ASP A 163 4.22 2.60 25.45
CA ASP A 163 5.64 2.43 25.77
C ASP A 163 6.38 1.82 24.56
N CYS A 164 7.59 2.29 24.34
CA CYS A 164 8.49 1.68 23.39
C CYS A 164 8.93 0.29 23.88
N ASP A 165 8.74 -0.73 23.06
CA ASP A 165 9.28 -2.05 23.35
C ASP A 165 10.78 -2.12 22.95
N LEU A 166 11.64 -2.03 23.96
CA LEU A 166 13.09 -2.13 23.78
C LEU A 166 13.53 -3.54 23.40
N THR A 167 12.78 -4.56 23.84
CA THR A 167 13.12 -5.98 23.57
C THR A 167 12.96 -6.34 22.10
N ASN A 168 12.04 -5.67 21.42
CA ASN A 168 11.75 -5.89 19.99
C ASN A 168 12.31 -4.78 19.09
N ASP A 169 13.25 -3.98 19.58
CA ASP A 169 13.92 -2.88 18.85
C ASP A 169 12.95 -1.79 18.32
N HIS A 170 11.72 -1.73 18.85
CA HIS A 170 10.72 -0.76 18.39
C HIS A 170 11.13 0.69 18.64
N CYS A 171 12.05 0.91 19.58
CA CYS A 171 12.58 2.23 19.92
C CYS A 171 13.91 2.54 19.25
N ASP A 172 14.48 1.61 18.49
CA ASP A 172 15.76 1.85 17.82
C ASP A 172 15.58 2.82 16.65
N ALA A 173 16.18 4.01 16.79
CA ALA A 173 16.18 5.03 15.75
C ALA A 173 17.25 4.79 14.67
N THR A 174 18.19 3.84 14.90
CA THR A 174 19.31 3.59 13.97
C THR A 174 18.85 3.30 12.54
N PRO A 175 17.81 2.43 12.31
CA PRO A 175 17.34 2.16 10.97
C PRO A 175 16.78 3.39 10.24
N PHE A 176 16.29 4.38 10.98
CA PHE A 176 15.72 5.60 10.40
C PHE A 176 16.79 6.64 10.03
N ARG A 177 17.97 6.55 10.65
CA ARG A 177 19.11 7.45 10.38
C ARG A 177 20.01 6.95 9.26
N ALA A 178 20.01 5.66 8.97
CA ALA A 178 20.90 5.05 7.99
C ALA A 178 20.52 5.42 6.55
N ALA A 179 21.54 5.89 5.84
CA ALA A 179 21.71 6.12 4.41
C ALA A 179 20.72 7.06 3.70
N ARG A 180 21.28 8.17 3.33
CA ARG A 180 20.87 8.98 2.18
C ARG A 180 21.18 8.25 0.87
#